data_d146a50281b7e692fe4339dca9dd73a8
#
_entry.id   d146a50281b7e692fe4339dca9dd73a8
#
_cell.length_a   1.000
_cell.length_b   1.000
_cell.length_c   1.000
_cell.angle_alpha   90.00
_cell.angle_beta   90.00
_cell.angle_gamma   90.00
#
_symmetry.space_group_name_H-M   'P 1'
#
loop_
_entity.id
_entity.type
_entity.pdbx_description
1 polymer ?
#
loop_
_entity_poly.entity_id
_entity_poly.type
_entity_poly.pdbx_seq_one_letter_code
_entity_poly.pdbx_strand_id
1 'polypeptide(L)'
;IRAFNNDLPYDQFIREHIAGDLLPPRWNKEEQINEAVIGTGFYRFGEVNHDDCISLRSIGYDLLDNQIDTLTKAFQATTVACARCHDHKLDAISTQDYYALLGILRSSRLVSHTIDAPETNEALTQQLAALKTEIRKELAAAWMQDAKEISRYLLAAQGKRTKHPDAAELAKGLDP
;
A
#
# COMPACT_ATOMS: atom_id res chain seq x y z
N ILE A 1 -20.96 -13.59 3.09
CA ILE A 1 -22.00 -14.62 3.03
C ILE A 1 -21.52 -15.90 3.74
N ARG A 2 -20.38 -16.52 3.36
CA ARG A 2 -19.88 -17.76 3.98
C ARG A 2 -19.70 -17.66 5.50
N ALA A 3 -19.19 -16.54 6.02
CA ALA A 3 -19.03 -16.36 7.45
C ALA A 3 -20.35 -16.49 8.23
N PHE A 4 -21.43 -15.96 7.68
CA PHE A 4 -22.77 -16.11 8.27
C PHE A 4 -23.33 -17.51 8.07
N ASN A 5 -23.13 -18.12 6.90
CA ASN A 5 -23.61 -19.49 6.65
C ASN A 5 -22.90 -20.53 7.55
N ASN A 6 -21.67 -20.24 7.94
CA ASN A 6 -20.85 -21.13 8.78
C ASN A 6 -20.90 -20.74 10.27
N ASP A 7 -21.83 -19.88 10.68
CA ASP A 7 -21.96 -19.39 12.06
C ASP A 7 -20.65 -18.92 12.68
N LEU A 8 -19.86 -18.15 11.90
CA LEU A 8 -18.61 -17.59 12.44
C LEU A 8 -18.91 -16.72 13.67
N PRO A 9 -18.29 -16.95 14.83
CA PRO A 9 -18.51 -16.13 16.01
C PRO A 9 -18.33 -14.63 15.71
N TYR A 10 -19.27 -13.80 16.19
CA TYR A 10 -19.32 -12.38 15.83
C TYR A 10 -18.06 -11.61 16.25
N ASP A 11 -17.48 -11.94 17.39
CA ASP A 11 -16.23 -11.37 17.87
C ASP A 11 -15.05 -11.71 16.96
N GLN A 12 -15.02 -12.94 16.42
CA GLN A 12 -14.03 -13.33 15.43
C GLN A 12 -14.26 -12.60 14.09
N PHE A 13 -15.51 -12.50 13.66
CA PHE A 13 -15.87 -11.75 12.46
C PHE A 13 -15.38 -10.31 12.51
N ILE A 14 -15.58 -9.61 13.64
CA ILE A 14 -15.09 -8.24 13.84
C ILE A 14 -13.56 -8.20 13.79
N ARG A 15 -12.89 -9.10 14.53
CA ARG A 15 -11.41 -9.13 14.55
C ARG A 15 -10.82 -9.35 13.16
N GLU A 16 -11.42 -10.25 12.36
CA GLU A 16 -11.00 -10.49 10.98
C GLU A 16 -11.20 -9.29 10.08
N HIS A 17 -12.22 -8.47 10.31
CA HIS A 17 -12.41 -7.22 9.56
C HIS A 17 -11.42 -6.13 9.96
N ILE A 18 -11.03 -6.08 11.23
CA ILE A 18 -10.11 -5.05 11.72
C ILE A 18 -8.65 -5.40 11.41
N ALA A 19 -8.24 -6.64 11.63
CA ALA A 19 -6.85 -7.06 11.61
C ALA A 19 -6.67 -8.53 11.22
N GLY A 20 -7.44 -9.00 10.25
CA GLY A 20 -7.44 -10.39 9.81
C GLY A 20 -6.10 -10.85 9.23
N ASP A 21 -5.29 -9.92 8.74
CA ASP A 21 -3.93 -10.16 8.26
C ASP A 21 -2.93 -10.44 9.40
N LEU A 22 -3.26 -10.05 10.64
CA LEU A 22 -2.44 -10.29 11.83
C LEU A 22 -2.91 -11.50 12.64
N LEU A 23 -4.04 -12.11 12.28
CA LEU A 23 -4.60 -13.27 12.97
C LEU A 23 -4.06 -14.58 12.39
N PRO A 24 -4.16 -15.69 13.16
CA PRO A 24 -3.91 -17.01 12.62
C PRO A 24 -4.81 -17.26 11.39
N PRO A 25 -4.27 -17.88 10.34
CA PRO A 25 -5.03 -18.10 9.11
C PRO A 25 -6.21 -19.05 9.33
N ARG A 26 -7.35 -18.71 8.75
CA ARG A 26 -8.54 -19.55 8.70
C ARG A 26 -8.72 -20.08 7.28
N TRP A 27 -8.20 -21.28 7.05
CA TRP A 27 -8.16 -21.88 5.72
C TRP A 27 -9.51 -22.42 5.28
N ASN A 28 -9.96 -21.96 4.13
CA ASN A 28 -11.00 -22.65 3.36
C ASN A 28 -10.34 -23.77 2.55
N LYS A 29 -10.70 -25.02 2.88
CA LYS A 29 -10.07 -26.20 2.27
C LYS A 29 -10.50 -26.42 0.81
N GLU A 30 -11.68 -25.96 0.43
CA GLU A 30 -12.21 -26.13 -0.93
C GLU A 30 -11.55 -25.15 -1.90
N GLU A 31 -11.46 -23.89 -1.50
CA GLU A 31 -10.90 -22.81 -2.34
C GLU A 31 -9.39 -22.60 -2.10
N GLN A 32 -8.82 -23.26 -1.10
CA GLN A 32 -7.39 -23.12 -0.74
C GLN A 32 -6.99 -21.67 -0.44
N ILE A 33 -7.86 -20.94 0.29
CA ILE A 33 -7.65 -19.54 0.63
C ILE A 33 -7.73 -19.30 2.14
N ASN A 34 -7.03 -18.27 2.60
CA ASN A 34 -7.14 -17.76 3.96
C ASN A 34 -8.29 -16.76 4.06
N GLU A 35 -9.42 -17.17 4.61
CA GLU A 35 -10.60 -16.32 4.75
C GLU A 35 -10.44 -15.22 5.82
N ALA A 36 -9.54 -15.38 6.80
CA ALA A 36 -9.35 -14.40 7.87
C ALA A 36 -8.91 -13.01 7.34
N VAL A 37 -8.16 -13.00 6.24
CA VAL A 37 -7.63 -11.75 5.65
C VAL A 37 -8.67 -10.99 4.83
N ILE A 38 -9.68 -11.69 4.29
CA ILE A 38 -10.64 -11.10 3.34
C ILE A 38 -11.37 -9.91 3.95
N GLY A 39 -11.70 -9.98 5.25
CA GLY A 39 -12.42 -8.93 5.96
C GLY A 39 -11.70 -7.58 5.93
N THR A 40 -10.37 -7.55 6.00
CA THR A 40 -9.59 -6.30 5.97
C THR A 40 -9.71 -5.54 4.65
N GLY A 41 -10.15 -6.22 3.58
CA GLY A 41 -10.37 -5.60 2.27
C GLY A 41 -11.42 -4.48 2.31
N PHE A 42 -12.30 -4.44 3.31
CA PHE A 42 -13.32 -3.41 3.41
C PHE A 42 -12.74 -1.99 3.58
N TYR A 43 -11.55 -1.85 4.13
CA TYR A 43 -10.84 -0.57 4.22
C TYR A 43 -10.50 0.05 2.85
N ARG A 44 -10.59 -0.76 1.77
CA ARG A 44 -10.35 -0.29 0.40
C ARG A 44 -11.60 0.29 -0.25
N PHE A 45 -12.79 -0.03 0.25
CA PHE A 45 -14.06 0.40 -0.33
C PHE A 45 -14.52 1.76 0.22
N GLY A 46 -13.61 2.72 0.29
CA GLY A 46 -13.94 4.10 0.63
C GLY A 46 -14.29 4.92 -0.61
N GLU A 47 -15.13 5.91 -0.43
CA GLU A 47 -15.40 6.90 -1.44
C GLU A 47 -14.19 7.84 -1.56
N VAL A 48 -13.63 7.95 -2.76
CA VAL A 48 -12.55 8.89 -3.07
C VAL A 48 -13.12 9.92 -4.03
N ASN A 49 -13.25 11.15 -3.59
CA ASN A 49 -13.63 12.24 -4.45
C ASN A 49 -12.44 12.61 -5.35
N HIS A 50 -12.56 12.30 -6.65
CA HIS A 50 -11.52 12.58 -7.65
C HIS A 50 -11.55 14.01 -8.16
N ASP A 51 -12.66 14.72 -7.99
CA ASP A 51 -12.86 16.06 -8.54
C ASP A 51 -12.17 17.14 -7.70
N ASP A 52 -11.96 16.90 -6.41
CA ASP A 52 -11.29 17.81 -5.48
C ASP A 52 -9.81 17.47 -5.23
N CYS A 53 -9.07 17.11 -6.25
CA CYS A 53 -7.63 16.85 -6.15
C CYS A 53 -6.79 18.09 -5.77
N ILE A 54 -7.30 18.94 -4.90
CA ILE A 54 -6.62 20.16 -4.44
C ILE A 54 -5.38 19.83 -3.59
N SER A 55 -5.39 18.71 -2.88
CA SER A 55 -4.17 18.15 -2.29
C SER A 55 -4.30 16.66 -1.99
N LEU A 56 -3.30 15.87 -2.36
CA LEU A 56 -3.18 14.44 -2.01
C LEU A 56 -3.23 14.21 -0.49
N ARG A 57 -2.88 15.23 0.29
CA ARG A 57 -2.89 15.16 1.76
C ARG A 57 -4.30 15.20 2.33
N SER A 58 -5.20 16.04 1.80
CA SER A 58 -6.59 16.10 2.25
C SER A 58 -7.34 14.82 1.93
N ILE A 59 -7.17 14.28 0.73
CA ILE A 59 -7.75 12.99 0.32
C ILE A 59 -7.37 11.88 1.30
N GLY A 60 -6.11 11.83 1.75
CA GLY A 60 -5.65 10.84 2.73
C GLY A 60 -6.39 10.93 4.06
N TYR A 61 -6.68 12.14 4.55
CA TYR A 61 -7.45 12.33 5.77
C TYR A 61 -8.92 11.98 5.60
N ASP A 62 -9.52 12.29 4.47
CA ASP A 62 -10.92 11.99 4.20
C ASP A 62 -11.15 10.49 4.03
N LEU A 63 -10.19 9.77 3.45
CA LEU A 63 -10.21 8.29 3.42
C LEU A 63 -10.18 7.69 4.82
N LEU A 64 -9.31 8.19 5.70
CA LEU A 64 -9.21 7.71 7.07
C LEU A 64 -10.48 8.03 7.87
N ASP A 65 -11.05 9.21 7.68
CA ASP A 65 -12.32 9.60 8.29
C ASP A 65 -13.47 8.67 7.85
N ASN A 66 -13.56 8.38 6.55
CA ASN A 66 -14.52 7.43 6.00
C ASN A 66 -14.33 6.02 6.57
N GLN A 67 -13.10 5.57 6.74
CA GLN A 67 -12.79 4.28 7.35
C GLN A 67 -13.24 4.21 8.82
N ILE A 68 -13.00 5.27 9.60
CA ILE A 68 -13.47 5.38 10.99
C ILE A 68 -15.00 5.33 11.03
N ASP A 69 -15.65 6.13 10.23
CA ASP A 69 -17.12 6.24 10.18
C ASP A 69 -17.74 4.89 9.81
N THR A 70 -17.22 4.25 8.77
CA THR A 70 -17.72 2.94 8.33
C THR A 70 -17.50 1.85 9.39
N LEU A 71 -16.30 1.76 9.96
CA LEU A 71 -15.94 0.78 10.97
C LEU A 71 -16.84 0.89 12.20
N THR A 72 -17.00 2.11 12.71
CA THR A 72 -17.71 2.34 13.96
C THR A 72 -19.22 2.22 13.80
N LYS A 73 -19.77 2.64 12.66
CA LYS A 73 -21.18 2.41 12.33
C LYS A 73 -21.48 0.93 12.14
N ALA A 74 -20.61 0.21 11.41
CA ALA A 74 -20.86 -1.20 11.11
C ALA A 74 -20.82 -2.10 12.35
N PHE A 75 -19.90 -1.87 13.28
CA PHE A 75 -19.65 -2.78 14.40
C PHE A 75 -20.10 -2.25 15.77
N GLN A 76 -20.25 -0.94 15.93
CA GLN A 76 -20.64 -0.32 17.20
C GLN A 76 -21.94 0.46 17.11
N ALA A 77 -22.51 0.65 15.91
CA ALA A 77 -23.68 1.49 15.66
C ALA A 77 -23.51 2.94 16.17
N THR A 78 -22.28 3.45 16.19
CA THR A 78 -21.93 4.79 16.66
C THR A 78 -21.36 5.66 15.53
N THR A 79 -21.54 6.98 15.64
CA THR A 79 -21.03 7.95 14.66
C THR A 79 -19.78 8.62 15.17
N VAL A 80 -18.70 7.83 15.40
CA VAL A 80 -17.42 8.34 15.94
C VAL A 80 -16.84 9.49 15.10
N ALA A 81 -17.11 9.53 13.81
CA ALA A 81 -16.69 10.62 12.93
C ALA A 81 -17.18 12.00 13.37
N CYS A 82 -18.32 12.10 14.11
CA CYS A 82 -18.76 13.36 14.69
C CYS A 82 -17.76 13.95 15.68
N ALA A 83 -16.97 13.08 16.34
CA ALA A 83 -15.95 13.49 17.30
C ALA A 83 -14.68 14.10 16.66
N ARG A 84 -14.62 14.17 15.35
CA ARG A 84 -13.53 14.86 14.62
C ARG A 84 -13.39 16.34 15.00
N CYS A 85 -14.53 17.02 15.24
CA CYS A 85 -14.54 18.46 15.47
C CYS A 85 -14.87 18.85 16.92
N HIS A 86 -15.64 18.02 17.65
CA HIS A 86 -16.08 18.26 19.03
C HIS A 86 -16.39 16.92 19.67
N ASP A 87 -16.43 16.86 21.01
CA ASP A 87 -16.83 15.64 21.71
C ASP A 87 -18.24 15.20 21.26
N HIS A 88 -18.42 13.89 21.13
CA HIS A 88 -19.68 13.34 20.64
C HIS A 88 -20.85 13.76 21.55
N LYS A 89 -21.96 14.20 20.94
CA LYS A 89 -23.05 14.83 21.69
C LYS A 89 -23.80 13.85 22.59
N LEU A 90 -23.94 12.61 22.19
CA LEU A 90 -24.78 11.60 22.84
C LEU A 90 -23.97 10.49 23.50
N ASP A 91 -22.84 10.12 22.96
CA ASP A 91 -22.00 9.01 23.43
C ASP A 91 -20.74 9.53 24.12
N ALA A 92 -20.20 8.74 25.05
CA ALA A 92 -18.97 9.07 25.78
C ALA A 92 -17.73 8.90 24.91
N ILE A 93 -17.70 9.62 23.78
CA ILE A 93 -16.61 9.60 22.80
C ILE A 93 -16.08 11.02 22.69
N SER A 94 -14.83 11.19 23.05
CA SER A 94 -14.15 12.48 22.97
C SER A 94 -13.48 12.69 21.59
N THR A 95 -13.17 13.95 21.30
CA THR A 95 -12.30 14.29 20.16
C THR A 95 -10.95 13.57 20.27
N GLN A 96 -10.44 13.37 21.49
CA GLN A 96 -9.19 12.63 21.71
C GLN A 96 -9.31 11.16 21.27
N ASP A 97 -10.44 10.50 21.52
CA ASP A 97 -10.68 9.11 21.09
C ASP A 97 -10.70 9.00 19.56
N TYR A 98 -11.34 9.97 18.89
CA TYR A 98 -11.31 10.04 17.43
C TYR A 98 -9.87 10.11 16.90
N TYR A 99 -9.05 11.03 17.42
CA TYR A 99 -7.68 11.19 16.94
C TYR A 99 -6.77 10.03 17.36
N ALA A 100 -7.06 9.32 18.44
CA ALA A 100 -6.36 8.09 18.80
C ALA A 100 -6.62 6.99 17.76
N LEU A 101 -7.88 6.79 17.37
CA LEU A 101 -8.25 5.82 16.32
C LEU A 101 -7.69 6.23 14.96
N LEU A 102 -7.74 7.51 14.61
CA LEU A 102 -7.13 8.06 13.41
C LEU A 102 -5.61 7.77 13.37
N GLY A 103 -4.93 7.90 14.51
CA GLY A 103 -3.48 7.60 14.62
C GLY A 103 -3.16 6.14 14.32
N ILE A 104 -4.01 5.20 14.78
CA ILE A 104 -3.87 3.77 14.50
C ILE A 104 -4.01 3.52 13.00
N LEU A 105 -5.08 3.98 12.36
CA LEU A 105 -5.32 3.80 10.93
C LEU A 105 -4.25 4.49 10.08
N ARG A 106 -3.79 5.67 10.47
CA ARG A 106 -2.70 6.39 9.79
C ARG A 106 -1.37 5.68 9.88
N SER A 107 -1.14 4.88 10.92
CA SER A 107 0.06 4.05 11.08
C SER A 107 0.00 2.76 10.26
N SER A 108 -1.18 2.43 9.75
CA SER A 108 -1.42 1.30 8.86
C SER A 108 -1.25 1.73 7.40
N ARG A 109 -1.03 0.78 6.53
CA ARG A 109 -0.96 1.03 5.08
C ARG A 109 -1.62 -0.10 4.30
N LEU A 110 -2.23 0.25 3.19
CA LEU A 110 -2.74 -0.73 2.25
C LEU A 110 -1.58 -1.44 1.56
N VAL A 111 -1.61 -2.75 1.60
CA VAL A 111 -0.64 -3.62 0.92
C VAL A 111 -1.39 -4.67 0.11
N SER A 112 -0.75 -5.17 -0.94
CA SER A 112 -1.24 -6.36 -1.62
C SER A 112 -0.92 -7.58 -0.77
N HIS A 113 -1.93 -8.35 -0.43
CA HIS A 113 -1.80 -9.58 0.35
C HIS A 113 -2.33 -10.77 -0.44
N THR A 114 -1.55 -11.85 -0.52
CA THR A 114 -2.00 -13.10 -1.13
C THR A 114 -2.90 -13.83 -0.13
N ILE A 115 -4.10 -14.18 -0.56
CA ILE A 115 -5.04 -14.98 0.23
C ILE A 115 -4.91 -16.48 -0.02
N ASP A 116 -4.27 -16.86 -1.13
CA ASP A 116 -4.09 -18.27 -1.50
C ASP A 116 -3.19 -19.01 -0.49
N ALA A 117 -3.43 -20.30 -0.34
CA ALA A 117 -2.55 -21.17 0.41
C ALA A 117 -1.13 -21.14 -0.19
N PRO A 118 -0.06 -21.11 0.64
CA PRO A 118 1.30 -21.00 0.15
C PRO A 118 1.65 -22.04 -0.91
N GLU A 119 1.15 -23.26 -0.74
CA GLU A 119 1.41 -24.40 -1.63
C GLU A 119 0.82 -24.21 -3.03
N THR A 120 -0.27 -23.46 -3.15
CA THR A 120 -0.99 -23.24 -4.42
C THR A 120 -0.11 -22.51 -5.44
N ASN A 121 0.71 -21.58 -4.97
CA ASN A 121 1.52 -20.72 -5.83
C ASN A 121 3.04 -20.93 -5.66
N GLU A 122 3.48 -21.97 -4.93
CA GLU A 122 4.88 -22.15 -4.59
C GLU A 122 5.76 -22.29 -5.84
N ALA A 123 5.39 -23.11 -6.79
CA ALA A 123 6.15 -23.31 -8.02
C ALA A 123 6.26 -22.03 -8.85
N LEU A 124 5.17 -21.26 -8.98
CA LEU A 124 5.16 -19.98 -9.69
C LEU A 124 6.01 -18.93 -8.96
N THR A 125 5.93 -18.91 -7.64
CA THR A 125 6.72 -17.98 -6.81
C THR A 125 8.22 -18.25 -6.96
N GLN A 126 8.62 -19.52 -7.00
CA GLN A 126 10.02 -19.92 -7.23
C GLN A 126 10.49 -19.51 -8.63
N GLN A 127 9.68 -19.75 -9.67
CA GLN A 127 10.00 -19.33 -11.04
C GLN A 127 10.14 -17.81 -11.14
N LEU A 128 9.23 -17.05 -10.52
CA LEU A 128 9.31 -15.59 -10.49
C LEU A 128 10.54 -15.09 -9.74
N ALA A 129 10.94 -15.73 -8.65
CA ALA A 129 12.14 -15.38 -7.91
C ALA A 129 13.41 -15.61 -8.74
N ALA A 130 13.48 -16.74 -9.45
CA ALA A 130 14.58 -17.05 -10.37
C ALA A 130 14.67 -16.02 -11.50
N LEU A 131 13.55 -15.73 -12.17
CA LEU A 131 13.49 -14.75 -13.26
C LEU A 131 13.85 -13.34 -12.78
N LYS A 132 13.37 -12.91 -11.63
CA LYS A 132 13.74 -11.61 -11.03
C LYS A 132 15.24 -11.51 -10.76
N THR A 133 15.87 -12.60 -10.36
CA THR A 133 17.32 -12.65 -10.11
C THR A 133 18.09 -12.50 -11.41
N GLU A 134 17.65 -13.17 -12.46
CA GLU A 134 18.25 -13.07 -13.80
C GLU A 134 18.11 -11.65 -14.36
N ILE A 135 16.89 -11.09 -14.34
CA ILE A 135 16.65 -9.72 -14.80
C ILE A 135 17.52 -8.70 -14.03
N ARG A 136 17.64 -8.85 -12.70
CA ARG A 136 18.51 -7.96 -11.90
C ARG A 136 19.98 -8.08 -12.31
N LYS A 137 20.43 -9.27 -12.63
CA LYS A 137 21.80 -9.50 -13.09
C LYS A 137 22.06 -8.83 -14.44
N GLU A 138 21.15 -8.99 -15.39
CA GLU A 138 21.25 -8.36 -16.72
C GLU A 138 21.17 -6.82 -16.62
N LEU A 139 20.23 -6.30 -15.84
CA LEU A 139 20.13 -4.87 -15.57
C LEU A 139 21.41 -4.31 -14.91
N ALA A 140 21.94 -5.01 -13.92
CA ALA A 140 23.17 -4.59 -13.26
C ALA A 140 24.36 -4.60 -14.24
N ALA A 141 24.45 -5.59 -15.14
CA ALA A 141 25.47 -5.65 -16.17
C ALA A 141 25.36 -4.47 -17.14
N ALA A 142 24.13 -4.14 -17.60
CA ALA A 142 23.87 -2.99 -18.46
C ALA A 142 24.26 -1.68 -17.75
N TRP A 143 23.79 -1.47 -16.52
CA TRP A 143 24.15 -0.26 -15.75
C TRP A 143 25.64 -0.13 -15.47
N MET A 144 26.33 -1.25 -15.23
CA MET A 144 27.80 -1.24 -15.05
C MET A 144 28.51 -0.87 -16.34
N GLN A 145 27.97 -1.24 -17.49
CA GLN A 145 28.49 -0.83 -18.78
C GLN A 145 28.33 0.68 -19.01
N ASP A 146 27.10 1.20 -18.76
CA ASP A 146 26.82 2.62 -18.87
C ASP A 146 27.65 3.45 -17.88
N ALA A 147 27.83 2.94 -16.65
CA ALA A 147 28.63 3.60 -15.62
C ALA A 147 30.09 3.80 -16.03
N LYS A 148 30.66 2.96 -16.88
CA LYS A 148 32.03 3.16 -17.42
C LYS A 148 32.14 4.41 -18.29
N GLU A 149 31.04 4.81 -18.91
CA GLU A 149 31.00 5.99 -19.79
C GLU A 149 30.66 7.29 -19.03
N ILE A 150 30.23 7.21 -17.74
CA ILE A 150 29.83 8.40 -16.96
C ILE A 150 30.94 9.47 -16.94
N SER A 151 32.19 9.09 -16.81
CA SER A 151 33.31 10.04 -16.80
C SER A 151 33.38 10.83 -18.10
N ARG A 152 33.14 10.18 -19.26
CA ARG A 152 33.10 10.84 -20.55
C ARG A 152 31.95 11.82 -20.68
N TYR A 153 30.76 11.42 -20.22
CA TYR A 153 29.58 12.32 -20.19
C TYR A 153 29.84 13.55 -19.30
N LEU A 154 30.44 13.37 -18.13
CA LEU A 154 30.76 14.47 -17.22
C LEU A 154 31.80 15.43 -17.84
N LEU A 155 32.85 14.92 -18.46
CA LEU A 155 33.84 15.73 -19.14
C LEU A 155 33.26 16.50 -20.32
N ALA A 156 32.41 15.85 -21.13
CA ALA A 156 31.71 16.50 -22.25
C ALA A 156 30.76 17.61 -21.75
N ALA A 157 29.99 17.36 -20.70
CA ALA A 157 29.10 18.34 -20.10
C ALA A 157 29.87 19.53 -19.52
N GLN A 158 30.97 19.27 -18.83
CA GLN A 158 31.85 20.33 -18.33
C GLN A 158 32.46 21.15 -19.47
N GLY A 159 32.96 20.49 -20.53
CA GLY A 159 33.49 21.14 -21.70
C GLY A 159 32.48 22.07 -22.36
N LYS A 160 31.23 21.62 -22.53
CA LYS A 160 30.13 22.46 -23.05
C LYS A 160 29.88 23.67 -22.14
N ARG A 161 29.83 23.48 -20.83
CA ARG A 161 29.56 24.55 -19.87
C ARG A 161 30.67 25.61 -19.84
N THR A 162 31.94 25.18 -19.95
CA THR A 162 33.10 26.07 -19.91
C THR A 162 33.50 26.60 -21.30
N LYS A 163 32.74 26.26 -22.34
CA LYS A 163 33.06 26.61 -23.75
C LYS A 163 34.48 26.18 -24.15
N HIS A 164 34.91 25.02 -23.68
CA HIS A 164 36.25 24.47 -24.01
C HIS A 164 36.34 24.22 -25.52
N PRO A 165 37.48 24.54 -26.15
CA PRO A 165 37.64 24.38 -27.59
C PRO A 165 37.41 22.93 -28.07
N ASP A 166 37.72 21.94 -27.26
CA ASP A 166 37.57 20.51 -27.58
C ASP A 166 36.23 19.91 -27.15
N ALA A 167 35.25 20.74 -26.74
CA ALA A 167 33.96 20.28 -26.23
C ALA A 167 33.21 19.37 -27.22
N ALA A 168 33.33 19.65 -28.51
CA ALA A 168 32.71 18.85 -29.56
C ALA A 168 33.38 17.46 -29.72
N GLU A 169 34.68 17.38 -29.50
CA GLU A 169 35.43 16.13 -29.57
C GLU A 169 35.16 15.24 -28.35
N LEU A 170 35.06 15.85 -27.16
CA LEU A 170 34.67 15.16 -25.91
C LEU A 170 33.28 14.55 -25.99
N ALA A 171 32.37 15.18 -26.73
CA ALA A 171 30.99 14.69 -26.91
C ALA A 171 30.82 13.67 -28.04
N LYS A 172 31.84 13.42 -28.82
CA LYS A 172 31.79 12.54 -30.00
C LYS A 172 31.48 11.09 -29.59
N GLY A 173 30.40 10.54 -30.15
CA GLY A 173 29.98 9.16 -29.89
C GLY A 173 29.29 8.94 -28.52
N LEU A 174 28.88 10.00 -27.83
CA LEU A 174 27.97 9.95 -26.70
C LEU A 174 26.55 10.27 -27.18
N ASP A 175 25.55 9.56 -26.64
CA ASP A 175 24.15 9.87 -26.89
C ASP A 175 23.78 11.23 -26.27
N PRO A 176 22.94 12.03 -26.96
CA PRO A 176 22.59 13.39 -26.52
C PRO A 176 21.77 13.46 -25.23
#